data_51be705c5d77eca10ffe7abdf2043b36
#
_entry.id   51be705c5d77eca10ffe7abdf2043b36
#
_cell.length_a   1.000
_cell.length_b   1.000
_cell.length_c   1.000
_cell.angle_alpha   90.00
_cell.angle_beta   90.00
_cell.angle_gamma   90.00
#
_symmetry.space_group_name_H-M   'P 1'
#
loop_
_entity.id
_entity.type
_entity.pdbx_description
1 polymer ?
#
loop_
_entity_poly.entity_id
_entity_poly.type
_entity_poly.pdbx_seq_one_letter_code
_entity_poly.pdbx_strand_id
1 'polypeptide(L)'
;MTGRYPTLGLKTLLEAKIPVFDVLKGYHIFEQLHDENEVEINFDENIAFFYSIWKSQMEVAIQEWTFDKWKQIYRVATENIEQELNNFIDNTLEYASREKDFVLKPLKIPPLKTKFKGKHAVVVVRGKHYREDLAAIRSYIEDYHPILVGVDGGADALMEHGLIPQVILGDMDSVSDEALKSGAEIIVHAYPDGRAPGITRVKELGLEAKVIPSLGTSEDVAMLLAYEQQAEIIVALGAHSHMIDFLEKGRKGMASTVLVRMKIGTKLVDAKGVSQLYHPSTQWKSISLIGIAAITPILAISLINQDMVRLLEMMWLNIKMLFT
;
A
#
# COMPACT_ATOMS: atom_id res chain seq x y z
N MET A 1 -16.86 -12.79 1.23
CA MET A 1 -15.65 -13.38 0.63
C MET A 1 -16.03 -14.04 -0.69
N THR A 2 -15.72 -13.42 -1.81
CA THR A 2 -15.96 -13.99 -3.15
C THR A 2 -14.71 -14.66 -3.73
N GLY A 3 -13.82 -15.15 -2.86
CA GLY A 3 -12.58 -15.81 -3.26
C GLY A 3 -12.85 -17.27 -3.66
N ARG A 4 -12.57 -17.62 -4.91
CA ARG A 4 -12.65 -18.99 -5.42
C ARG A 4 -11.63 -19.96 -4.79
N TYR A 5 -10.78 -19.50 -3.89
CA TYR A 5 -9.72 -20.31 -3.27
C TYR A 5 -9.83 -20.34 -1.75
N PRO A 6 -9.73 -21.51 -1.14
CA PRO A 6 -9.74 -21.65 0.31
C PRO A 6 -8.47 -21.02 0.90
N THR A 7 -8.65 -20.01 1.71
CA THR A 7 -7.53 -19.27 2.33
C THR A 7 -6.86 -20.10 3.44
N LEU A 8 -5.60 -19.78 3.74
CA LEU A 8 -4.86 -20.39 4.86
C LEU A 8 -5.57 -20.11 6.20
N GLY A 9 -6.21 -18.93 6.33
CA GLY A 9 -7.01 -18.58 7.49
C GLY A 9 -8.22 -19.50 7.71
N LEU A 10 -8.90 -19.91 6.63
CA LEU A 10 -9.98 -20.89 6.71
C LEU A 10 -9.47 -22.25 7.25
N LYS A 11 -8.31 -22.70 6.79
CA LYS A 11 -7.66 -23.92 7.31
C LYS A 11 -7.46 -23.83 8.82
N THR A 12 -6.87 -22.72 9.29
CA THR A 12 -6.59 -22.50 10.71
C THR A 12 -7.84 -22.54 11.58
N LEU A 13 -8.94 -21.91 11.11
CA LEU A 13 -10.23 -21.96 11.82
C LEU A 13 -10.79 -23.38 11.90
N LEU A 14 -10.74 -24.14 10.81
CA LEU A 14 -11.23 -25.51 10.75
C LEU A 14 -10.37 -26.46 11.60
N GLU A 15 -9.05 -26.28 11.64
CA GLU A 15 -8.13 -27.02 12.52
C GLU A 15 -8.41 -26.73 14.00
N ALA A 16 -8.77 -25.49 14.33
CA ALA A 16 -9.21 -25.09 15.67
C ALA A 16 -10.63 -25.52 16.02
N LYS A 17 -11.32 -26.26 15.13
CA LYS A 17 -12.72 -26.69 15.26
C LYS A 17 -13.70 -25.53 15.46
N ILE A 18 -13.39 -24.36 14.90
CA ILE A 18 -14.29 -23.22 14.86
C ILE A 18 -15.23 -23.42 13.68
N PRO A 19 -16.57 -23.46 13.90
CA PRO A 19 -17.55 -23.59 12.82
C PRO A 19 -17.44 -22.41 11.85
N VAL A 20 -17.34 -22.70 10.56
CA VAL A 20 -17.25 -21.68 9.52
C VAL A 20 -18.34 -21.93 8.51
N PHE A 21 -19.09 -20.88 8.22
CA PHE A 21 -20.19 -20.94 7.27
C PHE A 21 -19.96 -19.93 6.14
N ASP A 22 -20.27 -20.34 4.93
CA ASP A 22 -20.28 -19.47 3.75
C ASP A 22 -21.71 -19.01 3.47
N VAL A 23 -21.88 -17.72 3.25
CA VAL A 23 -23.17 -17.12 2.93
C VAL A 23 -23.36 -17.16 1.42
N LEU A 24 -24.26 -18.01 0.95
CA LEU A 24 -24.47 -18.23 -0.48
C LEU A 24 -25.21 -17.08 -1.17
N LYS A 25 -26.14 -16.44 -0.45
CA LYS A 25 -26.88 -15.26 -0.93
C LYS A 25 -27.24 -14.37 0.25
N GLY A 26 -27.25 -13.05 0.05
CA GLY A 26 -27.74 -12.12 1.07
C GLY A 26 -26.67 -11.50 1.98
N TYR A 27 -25.43 -11.40 1.53
CA TYR A 27 -24.33 -10.75 2.28
C TYR A 27 -24.64 -9.28 2.65
N HIS A 28 -25.52 -8.59 1.92
CA HIS A 28 -26.04 -7.26 2.23
C HIS A 28 -26.78 -7.16 3.58
N ILE A 29 -27.13 -8.29 4.18
CA ILE A 29 -27.67 -8.32 5.55
C ILE A 29 -26.67 -7.74 6.56
N PHE A 30 -25.37 -7.99 6.35
CA PHE A 30 -24.31 -7.47 7.21
C PHE A 30 -24.18 -5.94 7.14
N GLU A 31 -24.64 -5.30 6.04
CA GLU A 31 -24.69 -3.84 5.90
C GLU A 31 -25.78 -3.21 6.78
N GLN A 32 -26.77 -4.00 7.23
CA GLN A 32 -27.85 -3.56 8.10
C GLN A 32 -27.56 -3.79 9.59
N LEU A 33 -26.47 -4.50 9.91
CA LEU A 33 -26.02 -4.72 11.29
C LEU A 33 -25.11 -3.56 11.71
N HIS A 34 -25.50 -2.83 12.75
CA HIS A 34 -24.68 -1.77 13.35
C HIS A 34 -23.92 -2.32 14.55
N ASP A 35 -22.78 -1.72 14.88
CA ASP A 35 -21.80 -2.19 15.88
C ASP A 35 -22.37 -2.39 17.31
N GLU A 36 -23.55 -1.84 17.62
CA GLU A 36 -24.18 -1.93 18.94
C GLU A 36 -25.34 -2.94 19.03
N ASN A 37 -25.58 -3.73 17.96
CA ASN A 37 -26.69 -4.67 17.95
C ASN A 37 -26.25 -6.07 18.39
N GLU A 38 -26.86 -6.57 19.47
CA GLU A 38 -26.80 -8.00 19.79
C GLU A 38 -27.61 -8.77 18.73
N VAL A 39 -26.96 -9.73 18.09
CA VAL A 39 -27.55 -10.58 17.05
C VAL A 39 -27.49 -12.03 17.52
N GLU A 40 -28.63 -12.65 17.68
CA GLU A 40 -28.72 -14.09 17.91
C GLU A 40 -28.74 -14.81 16.56
N ILE A 41 -27.86 -15.80 16.38
CA ILE A 41 -27.76 -16.58 15.15
C ILE A 41 -28.14 -18.01 15.47
N ASN A 42 -29.26 -18.46 14.93
CA ASN A 42 -29.70 -19.84 15.01
C ASN A 42 -29.48 -20.54 13.67
N PHE A 43 -28.92 -21.73 13.70
CA PHE A 43 -28.63 -22.53 12.52
C PHE A 43 -29.61 -23.68 12.40
N ASP A 44 -30.21 -23.87 11.22
CA ASP A 44 -31.01 -25.02 10.89
C ASP A 44 -30.55 -25.56 9.50
N GLU A 45 -29.93 -26.76 9.49
CA GLU A 45 -29.33 -27.41 8.33
C GLU A 45 -28.47 -26.49 7.44
N ASN A 46 -29.10 -25.83 6.47
CA ASN A 46 -28.41 -24.96 5.48
C ASN A 46 -28.91 -23.51 5.54
N ILE A 47 -29.59 -23.13 6.60
CA ILE A 47 -30.16 -21.79 6.78
C ILE A 47 -29.67 -21.19 8.11
N ALA A 48 -29.19 -19.98 8.08
CA ALA A 48 -28.94 -19.19 9.27
C ALA A 48 -30.06 -18.16 9.46
N PHE A 49 -30.59 -18.12 10.67
CA PHE A 49 -31.58 -17.16 11.07
C PHE A 49 -30.90 -16.10 11.93
N PHE A 50 -30.96 -14.87 11.49
CA PHE A 50 -30.44 -13.71 12.22
C PHE A 50 -31.59 -13.00 12.90
N TYR A 51 -31.53 -12.88 14.22
CA TYR A 51 -32.50 -12.17 15.03
C TYR A 51 -31.87 -10.88 15.53
N SER A 52 -32.39 -9.73 15.12
CA SER A 52 -31.97 -8.45 15.69
C SER A 52 -32.92 -8.07 16.86
N ILE A 53 -32.48 -7.18 17.75
CA ILE A 53 -33.26 -6.65 18.88
C ILE A 53 -34.62 -6.08 18.41
N TRP A 54 -34.73 -5.68 17.14
CA TRP A 54 -35.95 -5.15 16.53
C TRP A 54 -36.93 -6.21 16.01
N LYS A 55 -36.75 -7.50 16.37
CA LYS A 55 -37.63 -8.62 15.99
C LYS A 55 -37.78 -8.87 14.48
N SER A 56 -36.88 -8.40 13.64
CA SER A 56 -36.82 -8.80 12.23
C SER A 56 -36.05 -10.11 12.12
N GLN A 57 -36.71 -11.17 11.71
CA GLN A 57 -36.08 -12.44 11.37
C GLN A 57 -35.60 -12.34 9.92
N MET A 58 -34.32 -12.59 9.71
CA MET A 58 -33.72 -12.66 8.37
C MET A 58 -33.20 -14.07 8.12
N GLU A 59 -33.59 -14.65 7.01
CA GLU A 59 -33.17 -15.97 6.57
C GLU A 59 -32.04 -15.86 5.54
N VAL A 60 -30.95 -16.62 5.76
CA VAL A 60 -29.81 -16.64 4.86
C VAL A 60 -29.41 -18.07 4.54
N ALA A 61 -29.31 -18.40 3.26
CA ALA A 61 -28.76 -19.67 2.84
C ALA A 61 -27.26 -19.73 3.16
N ILE A 62 -26.86 -20.71 3.96
CA ILE A 62 -25.49 -20.93 4.37
C ILE A 62 -25.00 -22.32 3.93
N GLN A 63 -23.71 -22.47 3.88
CA GLN A 63 -23.06 -23.75 3.68
C GLN A 63 -21.91 -23.90 4.68
N GLU A 64 -21.98 -24.94 5.49
CA GLU A 64 -20.92 -25.23 6.43
C GLU A 64 -19.65 -25.69 5.73
N TRP A 65 -18.52 -25.17 6.16
CA TRP A 65 -17.20 -25.62 5.77
C TRP A 65 -16.71 -26.72 6.68
N THR A 66 -16.46 -27.91 6.10
CA THR A 66 -15.79 -29.00 6.79
C THR A 66 -14.32 -29.06 6.37
N PHE A 67 -13.46 -29.64 7.22
CA PHE A 67 -12.04 -29.82 6.90
C PHE A 67 -11.83 -30.67 5.63
N ASP A 68 -12.67 -31.69 5.44
CA ASP A 68 -12.59 -32.56 4.25
C ASP A 68 -12.97 -31.79 2.96
N LYS A 69 -14.02 -30.97 3.01
CA LYS A 69 -14.41 -30.12 1.90
C LYS A 69 -13.29 -29.10 1.59
N TRP A 70 -12.72 -28.46 2.63
CA TRP A 70 -11.57 -27.58 2.47
C TRP A 70 -10.39 -28.31 1.79
N LYS A 71 -10.03 -29.50 2.28
CA LYS A 71 -8.93 -30.33 1.75
C LYS A 71 -9.16 -30.73 0.30
N GLN A 72 -10.39 -31.12 -0.06
CA GLN A 72 -10.74 -31.44 -1.44
C GLN A 72 -10.59 -30.24 -2.37
N ILE A 73 -11.16 -29.07 -2.00
CA ILE A 73 -11.08 -27.87 -2.81
C ILE A 73 -9.63 -27.37 -2.89
N TYR A 74 -8.89 -27.42 -1.77
CA TYR A 74 -7.47 -27.06 -1.74
C TYR A 74 -6.62 -27.91 -2.67
N ARG A 75 -6.86 -29.25 -2.69
CA ARG A 75 -6.16 -30.16 -3.61
C ARG A 75 -6.46 -29.80 -5.07
N VAL A 76 -7.73 -29.64 -5.43
CA VAL A 76 -8.12 -29.24 -6.79
C VAL A 76 -7.53 -27.89 -7.16
N ALA A 77 -7.52 -26.91 -6.24
CA ALA A 77 -6.91 -25.61 -6.46
C ALA A 77 -5.39 -25.72 -6.67
N THR A 78 -4.72 -26.60 -5.92
CA THR A 78 -3.27 -26.81 -6.05
C THR A 78 -2.91 -27.51 -7.36
N GLU A 79 -3.70 -28.50 -7.78
CA GLU A 79 -3.53 -29.18 -9.07
C GLU A 79 -3.74 -28.23 -10.26
N ASN A 80 -4.66 -27.27 -10.13
CA ASN A 80 -4.94 -26.28 -11.18
C ASN A 80 -3.99 -25.06 -11.16
N ILE A 81 -3.27 -24.81 -10.06
CA ILE A 81 -2.44 -23.60 -9.93
C ILE A 81 -1.29 -23.58 -10.95
N GLU A 82 -0.72 -24.73 -11.24
CA GLU A 82 0.35 -24.85 -12.24
C GLU A 82 -0.16 -24.49 -13.64
N GLN A 83 -1.34 -24.98 -13.98
CA GLN A 83 -1.96 -24.64 -15.26
C GLN A 83 -2.34 -23.17 -15.35
N GLU A 84 -2.90 -22.59 -14.30
CA GLU A 84 -3.21 -21.15 -14.25
C GLU A 84 -1.95 -20.28 -14.34
N LEU A 85 -0.85 -20.70 -13.69
CA LEU A 85 0.43 -19.99 -13.80
C LEU A 85 1.01 -20.10 -15.21
N ASN A 86 0.95 -21.27 -15.85
CA ASN A 86 1.38 -21.43 -17.24
C ASN A 86 0.55 -20.55 -18.19
N ASN A 87 -0.77 -20.57 -18.07
CA ASN A 87 -1.66 -19.71 -18.84
C ASN A 87 -1.34 -18.21 -18.63
N PHE A 88 -1.04 -17.83 -17.39
CA PHE A 88 -0.67 -16.46 -17.05
C PHE A 88 0.64 -16.04 -17.71
N ILE A 89 1.65 -16.94 -17.72
CA ILE A 89 2.94 -16.69 -18.38
C ILE A 89 2.74 -16.55 -19.89
N ASP A 90 2.03 -17.49 -20.51
CA ASP A 90 1.77 -17.49 -21.96
C ASP A 90 1.03 -16.21 -22.37
N ASN A 91 -0.02 -15.83 -21.65
CA ASN A 91 -0.72 -14.56 -21.87
C ASN A 91 0.19 -13.36 -21.70
N THR A 92 1.07 -13.37 -20.69
CA THR A 92 2.02 -12.27 -20.46
C THR A 92 2.96 -12.11 -21.64
N LEU A 93 3.50 -13.20 -22.16
CA LEU A 93 4.40 -13.18 -23.33
C LEU A 93 3.68 -12.75 -24.60
N GLU A 94 2.46 -13.24 -24.83
CA GLU A 94 1.63 -12.87 -25.99
C GLU A 94 1.32 -11.37 -25.96
N TYR A 95 0.81 -10.85 -24.84
CA TYR A 95 0.53 -9.43 -24.70
C TYR A 95 1.80 -8.58 -24.77
N ALA A 96 2.91 -9.03 -24.18
CA ALA A 96 4.18 -8.33 -24.28
C ALA A 96 4.66 -8.19 -25.73
N SER A 97 4.49 -9.23 -26.54
CA SER A 97 4.80 -9.16 -27.97
C SER A 97 3.92 -8.17 -28.74
N ARG A 98 2.65 -8.05 -28.39
CA ARG A 98 1.70 -7.11 -29.02
C ARG A 98 1.93 -5.66 -28.56
N GLU A 99 2.27 -5.47 -27.29
CA GLU A 99 2.31 -4.18 -26.62
C GLU A 99 3.72 -3.58 -26.52
N LYS A 100 4.76 -4.28 -26.97
CA LYS A 100 6.17 -3.82 -26.91
C LYS A 100 6.37 -2.40 -27.46
N ASP A 101 5.65 -2.04 -28.50
CA ASP A 101 5.74 -0.71 -29.13
C ASP A 101 5.30 0.40 -28.19
N PHE A 102 4.36 0.12 -27.30
CA PHE A 102 3.90 1.05 -26.26
C PHE A 102 5.05 1.43 -25.32
N VAL A 103 5.83 0.45 -24.88
CA VAL A 103 6.96 0.71 -23.95
C VAL A 103 8.18 1.25 -24.68
N LEU A 104 8.44 0.82 -25.90
CA LEU A 104 9.59 1.27 -26.68
C LEU A 104 9.45 2.71 -27.15
N LYS A 105 8.24 3.16 -27.50
CA LYS A 105 7.98 4.56 -27.90
C LYS A 105 7.94 5.47 -26.66
N PRO A 106 8.40 6.73 -26.78
CA PRO A 106 8.24 7.70 -25.70
C PRO A 106 6.77 7.92 -25.34
N LEU A 107 6.47 7.99 -24.05
CA LEU A 107 5.14 8.32 -23.56
C LEU A 107 4.80 9.76 -23.95
N LYS A 108 3.59 9.98 -24.50
CA LYS A 108 3.11 11.32 -24.81
C LYS A 108 2.66 12.03 -23.53
N ILE A 109 3.56 12.81 -22.95
CA ILE A 109 3.33 13.51 -21.68
C ILE A 109 2.98 14.96 -21.98
N PRO A 110 1.85 15.47 -21.46
CA PRO A 110 1.54 16.91 -21.52
C PRO A 110 2.56 17.72 -20.70
N PRO A 111 2.73 19.02 -20.95
CA PRO A 111 3.62 19.86 -20.15
C PRO A 111 3.28 19.79 -18.67
N LEU A 112 4.26 19.41 -17.82
CA LEU A 112 4.09 19.30 -16.37
C LEU A 112 4.63 20.54 -15.65
N LYS A 113 3.99 20.89 -14.53
CA LYS A 113 4.52 21.88 -13.58
C LYS A 113 5.64 21.28 -12.74
N THR A 114 5.50 20.00 -12.38
CA THR A 114 6.45 19.22 -11.57
C THR A 114 7.69 18.87 -12.39
N LYS A 115 8.87 19.19 -11.87
CA LYS A 115 10.16 18.94 -12.54
C LYS A 115 10.84 17.72 -11.93
N PHE A 116 10.96 16.64 -12.69
CA PHE A 116 11.59 15.40 -12.30
C PHE A 116 13.10 15.33 -12.61
N LYS A 117 13.54 16.09 -13.61
CA LYS A 117 14.93 16.00 -14.11
C LYS A 117 15.96 16.18 -13.00
N GLY A 118 16.85 15.20 -12.85
CA GLY A 118 17.92 15.21 -11.86
C GLY A 118 17.42 15.04 -10.41
N LYS A 119 16.17 14.60 -10.22
CA LYS A 119 15.62 14.28 -8.90
C LYS A 119 15.26 12.82 -8.81
N HIS A 120 15.23 12.31 -7.57
CA HIS A 120 14.61 11.03 -7.29
C HIS A 120 13.09 11.14 -7.35
N ALA A 121 12.41 10.06 -7.73
CA ALA A 121 10.95 9.96 -7.68
C ALA A 121 10.56 8.75 -6.84
N VAL A 122 9.61 8.91 -5.93
CA VAL A 122 9.01 7.80 -5.17
C VAL A 122 7.59 7.60 -5.65
N VAL A 123 7.34 6.48 -6.28
CA VAL A 123 6.02 6.08 -6.79
C VAL A 123 5.36 5.18 -5.76
N VAL A 124 4.31 5.67 -5.13
CA VAL A 124 3.61 4.98 -4.03
C VAL A 124 2.30 4.41 -4.52
N VAL A 125 2.14 3.11 -4.29
CA VAL A 125 0.92 2.34 -4.56
C VAL A 125 0.42 1.73 -3.25
N ARG A 126 -0.89 1.60 -3.09
CA ARG A 126 -1.52 1.01 -1.90
C ARG A 126 -1.55 -0.52 -1.99
N GLY A 127 -0.36 -1.14 -2.07
CA GLY A 127 -0.17 -2.59 -2.07
C GLY A 127 0.04 -3.19 -0.67
N LYS A 128 0.43 -4.47 -0.59
CA LYS A 128 0.74 -5.13 0.68
C LYS A 128 1.93 -4.44 1.36
N HIS A 129 1.86 -4.25 2.69
CA HIS A 129 2.93 -3.69 3.54
C HIS A 129 3.40 -2.27 3.18
N TYR A 130 2.61 -1.51 2.40
CA TYR A 130 2.99 -0.16 1.99
C TYR A 130 3.27 0.79 3.17
N ARG A 131 2.56 0.61 4.31
CA ARG A 131 2.74 1.46 5.50
C ARG A 131 4.09 1.24 6.14
N GLU A 132 4.46 -0.01 6.34
CA GLU A 132 5.74 -0.42 6.93
C GLU A 132 6.89 -0.03 6.01
N ASP A 133 6.74 -0.26 4.71
CA ASP A 133 7.75 0.09 3.71
C ASP A 133 7.93 1.62 3.60
N LEU A 134 6.84 2.39 3.64
CA LEU A 134 6.90 3.86 3.63
C LEU A 134 7.57 4.41 4.88
N ALA A 135 7.27 3.83 6.04
CA ALA A 135 7.95 4.17 7.29
C ALA A 135 9.45 3.84 7.24
N ALA A 136 9.83 2.71 6.64
CA ALA A 136 11.23 2.28 6.51
C ALA A 136 12.07 3.22 5.62
N ILE A 137 11.48 3.83 4.59
CA ILE A 137 12.19 4.78 3.71
C ILE A 137 11.99 6.25 4.12
N ARG A 138 11.41 6.52 5.30
CA ARG A 138 11.11 7.88 5.76
C ARG A 138 12.34 8.79 5.77
N SER A 139 13.46 8.32 6.32
CA SER A 139 14.72 9.08 6.36
C SER A 139 15.25 9.40 4.96
N TYR A 140 15.12 8.43 4.04
CA TYR A 140 15.48 8.67 2.62
C TYR A 140 14.63 9.78 2.00
N ILE A 141 13.33 9.81 2.27
CA ILE A 141 12.43 10.88 1.77
C ILE A 141 12.84 12.24 2.36
N GLU A 142 13.19 12.29 3.64
CA GLU A 142 13.61 13.49 4.34
C GLU A 142 14.98 14.00 3.87
N ASP A 143 15.92 13.11 3.55
CA ASP A 143 17.28 13.48 3.12
C ASP A 143 17.33 13.92 1.65
N TYR A 144 16.63 13.19 0.76
CA TYR A 144 16.72 13.41 -0.69
C TYR A 144 15.61 14.27 -1.27
N HIS A 145 14.53 14.54 -0.53
CA HIS A 145 13.38 15.31 -0.99
C HIS A 145 12.89 14.89 -2.39
N PRO A 146 12.63 13.59 -2.62
CA PRO A 146 12.22 13.08 -3.93
C PRO A 146 10.86 13.65 -4.33
N ILE A 147 10.55 13.58 -5.63
CA ILE A 147 9.19 13.82 -6.11
C ILE A 147 8.30 12.66 -5.65
N LEU A 148 7.29 12.96 -4.84
CA LEU A 148 6.31 11.97 -4.38
C LEU A 148 5.18 11.87 -5.38
N VAL A 149 5.01 10.70 -5.96
CA VAL A 149 3.95 10.36 -6.91
C VAL A 149 3.01 9.37 -6.26
N GLY A 150 1.80 9.80 -5.94
CA GLY A 150 0.74 8.92 -5.46
C GLY A 150 -0.02 8.31 -6.63
N VAL A 151 -0.07 6.98 -6.70
CA VAL A 151 -0.89 6.27 -7.70
C VAL A 151 -2.22 5.91 -7.08
N ASP A 152 -3.29 6.52 -7.56
CA ASP A 152 -4.64 6.37 -7.03
C ASP A 152 -4.66 6.48 -5.49
N GLY A 153 -5.13 5.47 -4.75
CA GLY A 153 -5.08 5.45 -3.28
C GLY A 153 -3.67 5.55 -2.66
N GLY A 154 -2.60 5.50 -3.45
CA GLY A 154 -1.24 5.79 -3.00
C GLY A 154 -1.04 7.25 -2.59
N ALA A 155 -1.85 8.18 -3.10
CA ALA A 155 -1.86 9.56 -2.65
C ALA A 155 -2.36 9.68 -1.21
N ASP A 156 -3.42 8.97 -0.87
CA ASP A 156 -3.93 8.88 0.51
C ASP A 156 -2.91 8.25 1.44
N ALA A 157 -2.22 7.18 0.97
CA ALA A 157 -1.17 6.53 1.73
C ALA A 157 -0.03 7.49 2.11
N LEU A 158 0.38 8.37 1.22
CA LEU A 158 1.34 9.44 1.50
C LEU A 158 0.79 10.40 2.57
N MET A 159 -0.44 10.87 2.41
CA MET A 159 -1.06 11.82 3.35
C MET A 159 -1.28 11.21 4.74
N GLU A 160 -1.64 9.94 4.85
CA GLU A 160 -1.72 9.20 6.12
C GLU A 160 -0.38 9.24 6.90
N HIS A 161 0.74 9.39 6.21
CA HIS A 161 2.08 9.52 6.79
C HIS A 161 2.60 10.96 6.88
N GLY A 162 1.73 11.96 6.69
CA GLY A 162 2.10 13.37 6.75
C GLY A 162 2.97 13.83 5.57
N LEU A 163 2.91 13.13 4.44
CA LEU A 163 3.63 13.45 3.21
C LEU A 163 2.63 13.97 2.16
N ILE A 164 2.94 15.09 1.53
CA ILE A 164 2.09 15.66 0.48
C ILE A 164 2.62 15.22 -0.87
N PRO A 165 1.81 14.51 -1.72
CA PRO A 165 2.23 14.16 -3.06
C PRO A 165 2.40 15.42 -3.92
N GLN A 166 3.41 15.47 -4.79
CA GLN A 166 3.55 16.47 -5.82
C GLN A 166 2.77 16.10 -7.08
N VAL A 167 2.55 14.81 -7.32
CA VAL A 167 1.79 14.29 -8.46
C VAL A 167 0.83 13.21 -7.98
N ILE A 168 -0.39 13.25 -8.46
CA ILE A 168 -1.36 12.16 -8.31
C ILE A 168 -1.66 11.65 -9.72
N LEU A 169 -1.42 10.35 -9.94
CA LEU A 169 -1.66 9.71 -11.23
C LEU A 169 -2.55 8.48 -11.04
N GLY A 170 -3.58 8.34 -11.87
CA GLY A 170 -4.45 7.16 -11.85
C GLY A 170 -5.75 7.35 -12.60
N ASP A 171 -6.68 6.42 -12.39
CA ASP A 171 -8.04 6.49 -12.93
C ASP A 171 -8.99 7.34 -12.05
N MET A 172 -8.51 7.77 -10.88
CA MET A 172 -9.21 8.60 -9.89
C MET A 172 -10.35 7.89 -9.14
N ASP A 173 -10.50 6.58 -9.26
CA ASP A 173 -11.61 5.86 -8.62
C ASP A 173 -11.38 5.63 -7.12
N SER A 174 -10.12 5.44 -6.70
CA SER A 174 -9.77 5.04 -5.33
C SER A 174 -9.00 6.11 -4.53
N VAL A 175 -8.82 7.31 -5.06
CA VAL A 175 -8.21 8.45 -4.38
C VAL A 175 -9.27 9.29 -3.66
N SER A 176 -8.98 9.79 -2.46
CA SER A 176 -9.92 10.67 -1.73
C SER A 176 -9.99 12.08 -2.32
N ASP A 177 -11.09 12.78 -2.05
CA ASP A 177 -11.25 14.18 -2.44
C ASP A 177 -10.26 15.09 -1.71
N GLU A 178 -9.86 14.71 -0.50
CA GLU A 178 -8.84 15.43 0.29
C GLU A 178 -7.49 15.34 -0.39
N ALA A 179 -7.09 14.16 -0.86
CA ALA A 179 -5.85 13.98 -1.60
C ALA A 179 -5.87 14.76 -2.92
N LEU A 180 -6.97 14.72 -3.66
CA LEU A 180 -7.11 15.54 -4.89
C LEU A 180 -6.99 17.03 -4.63
N LYS A 181 -7.47 17.53 -3.48
CA LYS A 181 -7.39 18.95 -3.08
C LYS A 181 -6.07 19.32 -2.39
N SER A 182 -5.11 18.42 -2.27
CA SER A 182 -3.82 18.64 -1.61
C SER A 182 -2.91 19.65 -2.31
N GLY A 183 -3.26 20.07 -3.54
CA GLY A 183 -2.43 20.94 -4.39
C GLY A 183 -1.49 20.18 -5.32
N ALA A 184 -1.55 18.84 -5.33
CA ALA A 184 -0.79 18.01 -6.25
C ALA A 184 -1.19 18.26 -7.71
N GLU A 185 -0.26 18.03 -8.63
CA GLU A 185 -0.54 17.98 -10.05
C GLU A 185 -1.28 16.70 -10.40
N ILE A 186 -2.53 16.82 -10.87
CA ILE A 186 -3.39 15.66 -11.15
C ILE A 186 -3.20 15.22 -12.59
N ILE A 187 -2.97 13.92 -12.79
CA ILE A 187 -2.79 13.29 -14.09
C ILE A 187 -3.72 12.09 -14.19
N VAL A 188 -4.75 12.21 -15.01
CA VAL A 188 -5.70 11.13 -15.25
C VAL A 188 -5.12 10.15 -16.27
N HIS A 189 -4.99 8.90 -15.85
CA HIS A 189 -4.67 7.79 -16.74
C HIS A 189 -5.90 7.46 -17.58
N ALA A 190 -5.79 7.65 -18.89
CA ALA A 190 -6.86 7.39 -19.83
C ALA A 190 -6.64 6.11 -20.61
N TYR A 191 -7.71 5.55 -21.14
CA TYR A 191 -7.63 4.47 -22.10
C TYR A 191 -6.85 4.91 -23.37
N PRO A 192 -6.29 3.96 -24.13
CA PRO A 192 -5.53 4.29 -25.35
C PRO A 192 -6.31 5.08 -26.39
N ASP A 193 -7.64 4.95 -26.39
CA ASP A 193 -8.56 5.71 -27.26
C ASP A 193 -8.83 7.13 -26.76
N GLY A 194 -8.24 7.54 -25.63
CA GLY A 194 -8.39 8.86 -25.03
C GLY A 194 -9.57 9.00 -24.06
N ARG A 195 -10.40 7.98 -23.86
CA ARG A 195 -11.46 8.04 -22.85
C ARG A 195 -10.86 8.08 -21.44
N ALA A 196 -11.25 9.06 -20.66
CA ALA A 196 -10.74 9.32 -19.31
C ALA A 196 -11.93 9.51 -18.34
N PRO A 197 -12.56 8.42 -17.83
CA PRO A 197 -13.71 8.55 -16.92
C PRO A 197 -13.42 9.41 -15.70
N GLY A 198 -12.27 9.26 -15.08
CA GLY A 198 -11.87 10.01 -13.89
C GLY A 198 -11.77 11.52 -14.05
N ILE A 199 -11.72 12.04 -15.30
CA ILE A 199 -11.68 13.49 -15.55
C ILE A 199 -12.96 14.19 -15.09
N THR A 200 -14.10 13.51 -15.14
CA THR A 200 -15.40 14.03 -14.72
C THR A 200 -15.38 14.38 -13.24
N ARG A 201 -14.95 13.44 -12.41
CA ARG A 201 -14.81 13.63 -10.95
C ARG A 201 -13.88 14.80 -10.59
N VAL A 202 -12.73 14.88 -11.26
CA VAL A 202 -11.78 15.98 -11.01
C VAL A 202 -12.40 17.34 -11.34
N LYS A 203 -13.15 17.44 -12.44
CA LYS A 203 -13.87 18.66 -12.83
C LYS A 203 -15.01 19.02 -11.88
N GLU A 204 -15.75 18.04 -11.38
CA GLU A 204 -16.81 18.25 -10.38
C GLU A 204 -16.27 18.83 -9.08
N LEU A 205 -15.03 18.51 -8.73
CA LEU A 205 -14.31 19.10 -7.59
C LEU A 205 -13.74 20.49 -7.88
N GLY A 206 -13.92 21.04 -9.11
CA GLY A 206 -13.37 22.33 -9.52
C GLY A 206 -11.86 22.31 -9.76
N LEU A 207 -11.27 21.15 -9.98
CA LEU A 207 -9.83 20.95 -10.15
C LEU A 207 -9.47 20.77 -11.63
N GLU A 208 -8.21 21.09 -11.95
CA GLU A 208 -7.64 20.84 -13.26
C GLU A 208 -6.83 19.55 -13.27
N ALA A 209 -6.97 18.76 -14.33
CA ALA A 209 -6.16 17.58 -14.55
C ALA A 209 -5.60 17.52 -15.96
N LYS A 210 -4.46 16.88 -16.09
CA LYS A 210 -3.88 16.48 -17.37
C LYS A 210 -4.28 15.05 -17.67
N VAL A 211 -4.22 14.65 -18.93
CA VAL A 211 -4.62 13.31 -19.35
C VAL A 211 -3.46 12.66 -20.08
N ILE A 212 -3.16 11.42 -19.72
CA ILE A 212 -2.18 10.58 -20.40
C ILE A 212 -2.88 9.32 -20.89
N PRO A 213 -3.18 9.23 -22.20
CA PRO A 213 -3.68 7.99 -22.80
C PRO A 213 -2.55 6.96 -22.87
N SER A 214 -2.80 5.79 -22.32
CA SER A 214 -1.75 4.77 -22.21
C SER A 214 -2.33 3.36 -22.06
N LEU A 215 -1.56 2.37 -22.47
CA LEU A 215 -1.76 0.97 -22.09
C LEU A 215 -1.12 0.72 -20.72
N GLY A 216 -1.43 -0.41 -20.11
CA GLY A 216 -0.82 -0.84 -18.86
C GLY A 216 -1.59 -0.43 -17.62
N THR A 217 -0.93 -0.53 -16.48
CA THR A 217 -1.49 -0.12 -15.18
C THR A 217 -1.11 1.33 -14.87
N SER A 218 -1.87 1.99 -13.98
CA SER A 218 -1.51 3.33 -13.53
C SER A 218 -0.12 3.37 -12.87
N GLU A 219 0.28 2.28 -12.20
CA GLU A 219 1.61 2.11 -11.63
C GLU A 219 2.71 2.15 -12.71
N ASP A 220 2.49 1.42 -13.81
CA ASP A 220 3.43 1.37 -14.94
C ASP A 220 3.56 2.75 -15.60
N VAL A 221 2.44 3.44 -15.78
CA VAL A 221 2.40 4.80 -16.37
C VAL A 221 3.11 5.81 -15.47
N ALA A 222 2.95 5.72 -14.15
CA ALA A 222 3.62 6.60 -13.20
C ALA A 222 5.15 6.41 -13.23
N MET A 223 5.62 5.16 -13.30
CA MET A 223 7.05 4.86 -13.43
C MET A 223 7.61 5.32 -14.77
N LEU A 224 6.88 5.10 -15.88
CA LEU A 224 7.26 5.60 -17.19
C LEU A 224 7.28 7.13 -17.23
N LEU A 225 6.31 7.80 -16.61
CA LEU A 225 6.28 9.26 -16.49
C LEU A 225 7.56 9.78 -15.84
N ALA A 226 7.94 9.23 -14.69
CA ALA A 226 9.15 9.62 -14.00
C ALA A 226 10.41 9.38 -14.85
N TYR A 227 10.46 8.24 -15.54
CA TYR A 227 11.56 7.89 -16.44
C TYR A 227 11.70 8.84 -17.62
N GLU A 228 10.61 9.10 -18.36
CA GLU A 228 10.59 9.99 -19.52
C GLU A 228 10.84 11.45 -19.13
N GLN A 229 10.46 11.85 -17.92
CA GLN A 229 10.77 13.15 -17.34
C GLN A 229 12.19 13.23 -16.73
N GLN A 230 13.03 12.22 -17.02
CA GLN A 230 14.45 12.18 -16.65
C GLN A 230 14.71 12.19 -15.13
N ALA A 231 13.86 11.54 -14.35
CA ALA A 231 14.19 11.25 -12.96
C ALA A 231 15.51 10.48 -12.89
N GLU A 232 16.30 10.73 -11.85
CA GLU A 232 17.60 10.07 -11.67
C GLU A 232 17.42 8.64 -11.14
N ILE A 233 16.60 8.49 -10.11
CA ILE A 233 16.19 7.21 -9.51
C ILE A 233 14.67 7.18 -9.38
N ILE A 234 14.09 6.02 -9.59
CA ILE A 234 12.65 5.74 -9.42
C ILE A 234 12.50 4.67 -8.36
N VAL A 235 11.94 5.03 -7.23
CA VAL A 235 11.66 4.09 -6.14
C VAL A 235 10.19 3.67 -6.23
N ALA A 236 9.94 2.39 -6.47
CA ALA A 236 8.59 1.82 -6.49
C ALA A 236 8.25 1.23 -5.12
N LEU A 237 7.20 1.73 -4.48
CA LEU A 237 6.74 1.30 -3.15
C LEU A 237 5.31 0.78 -3.21
N GLY A 238 5.07 -0.41 -2.64
CA GLY A 238 3.76 -1.05 -2.65
C GLY A 238 3.29 -1.50 -4.03
N ALA A 239 4.12 -1.37 -5.07
CA ALA A 239 3.77 -1.75 -6.43
C ALA A 239 3.57 -3.28 -6.58
N HIS A 240 2.65 -3.65 -7.48
CA HIS A 240 2.43 -5.05 -7.81
C HIS A 240 3.54 -5.54 -8.75
N SER A 241 4.28 -6.57 -8.33
CA SER A 241 5.48 -7.01 -9.04
C SER A 241 5.56 -8.50 -9.34
N HIS A 242 4.64 -9.30 -8.79
CA HIS A 242 4.66 -10.76 -9.00
C HIS A 242 3.31 -11.31 -9.44
N MET A 243 3.33 -12.47 -10.08
CA MET A 243 2.16 -13.11 -10.71
C MET A 243 0.95 -13.23 -9.78
N ILE A 244 1.16 -13.59 -8.51
CA ILE A 244 0.06 -13.80 -7.57
C ILE A 244 -0.73 -12.50 -7.31
N ASP A 245 -0.04 -11.34 -7.19
CA ASP A 245 -0.72 -10.04 -7.02
C ASP A 245 -1.69 -9.76 -8.19
N PHE A 246 -1.32 -10.14 -9.41
CA PHE A 246 -2.13 -9.94 -10.61
C PHE A 246 -3.26 -10.97 -10.72
N LEU A 247 -2.98 -12.24 -10.39
CA LEU A 247 -3.99 -13.30 -10.36
C LEU A 247 -5.07 -13.03 -9.30
N GLU A 248 -4.68 -12.56 -8.10
CA GLU A 248 -5.63 -12.17 -7.05
C GLU A 248 -6.58 -11.05 -7.52
N LYS A 249 -6.11 -10.17 -8.41
CA LYS A 249 -6.91 -9.13 -9.06
C LYS A 249 -7.67 -9.61 -10.29
N GLY A 250 -7.64 -10.91 -10.60
CA GLY A 250 -8.31 -11.50 -11.77
C GLY A 250 -7.69 -11.08 -13.10
N ARG A 251 -6.46 -10.60 -13.12
CA ARG A 251 -5.75 -10.25 -14.34
C ARG A 251 -5.17 -11.50 -15.00
N LYS A 252 -5.19 -11.53 -16.33
CA LYS A 252 -4.74 -12.68 -17.13
C LYS A 252 -3.25 -12.67 -17.43
N GLY A 253 -2.53 -11.58 -17.13
CA GLY A 253 -1.10 -11.40 -17.40
C GLY A 253 -0.58 -10.09 -16.83
N MET A 254 0.73 -9.87 -16.91
CA MET A 254 1.43 -8.68 -16.41
C MET A 254 2.40 -8.07 -17.44
N ALA A 255 2.01 -8.11 -18.71
CA ALA A 255 2.88 -7.73 -19.83
C ALA A 255 3.46 -6.33 -19.73
N SER A 256 2.60 -5.31 -19.48
CA SER A 256 3.04 -3.92 -19.33
C SER A 256 4.04 -3.76 -18.20
N THR A 257 3.79 -4.39 -17.06
CA THR A 257 4.67 -4.31 -15.88
C THR A 257 6.04 -4.92 -16.16
N VAL A 258 6.11 -6.07 -16.84
CA VAL A 258 7.37 -6.70 -17.27
C VAL A 258 8.13 -5.77 -18.22
N LEU A 259 7.47 -5.29 -19.27
CA LEU A 259 8.10 -4.43 -20.26
C LEU A 259 8.59 -3.09 -19.68
N VAL A 260 7.79 -2.47 -18.81
CA VAL A 260 8.17 -1.22 -18.15
C VAL A 260 9.39 -1.43 -17.26
N ARG A 261 9.39 -2.48 -16.43
CA ARG A 261 10.54 -2.81 -15.57
C ARG A 261 11.80 -3.12 -16.38
N MET A 262 11.68 -3.77 -17.53
CA MET A 262 12.81 -3.97 -18.45
C MET A 262 13.36 -2.63 -18.99
N LYS A 263 12.47 -1.69 -19.36
CA LYS A 263 12.89 -0.38 -19.91
C LYS A 263 13.57 0.51 -18.88
N ILE A 264 12.98 0.60 -17.67
CA ILE A 264 13.44 1.55 -16.64
C ILE A 264 14.42 0.93 -15.64
N GLY A 265 14.73 -0.37 -15.77
CA GLY A 265 15.42 -1.18 -14.75
C GLY A 265 16.72 -0.60 -14.23
N THR A 266 17.47 0.14 -15.05
CA THR A 266 18.72 0.81 -14.63
C THR A 266 18.51 1.95 -13.63
N LYS A 267 17.29 2.47 -13.53
CA LYS A 267 16.90 3.56 -12.62
C LYS A 267 15.90 3.13 -11.55
N LEU A 268 15.35 1.92 -11.67
CA LEU A 268 14.33 1.41 -10.79
C LEU A 268 14.92 0.77 -9.53
N VAL A 269 14.46 1.22 -8.38
CA VAL A 269 14.67 0.57 -7.09
C VAL A 269 13.30 0.10 -6.58
N ASP A 270 13.13 -1.21 -6.45
CA ASP A 270 11.91 -1.77 -5.86
C ASP A 270 12.03 -1.76 -4.33
N ALA A 271 11.22 -0.93 -3.69
CA ALA A 271 11.21 -0.79 -2.23
C ALA A 271 10.13 -1.67 -1.56
N LYS A 272 9.46 -2.55 -2.34
CA LYS A 272 8.49 -3.49 -1.79
C LYS A 272 9.18 -4.47 -0.84
N GLY A 273 8.72 -4.52 0.41
CA GLY A 273 9.28 -5.38 1.44
C GLY A 273 10.60 -4.86 2.04
N VAL A 274 10.99 -3.63 1.77
CA VAL A 274 12.20 -3.03 2.37
C VAL A 274 12.11 -3.02 3.92
N SER A 275 10.90 -2.91 4.47
CA SER A 275 10.64 -3.02 5.91
C SER A 275 11.04 -4.36 6.50
N GLN A 276 11.05 -5.43 5.71
CA GLN A 276 11.50 -6.76 6.16
C GLN A 276 13.03 -6.86 6.28
N LEU A 277 13.75 -6.06 5.51
CA LEU A 277 15.21 -5.99 5.56
C LEU A 277 15.71 -5.00 6.61
N TYR A 278 14.97 -3.93 6.82
CA TYR A 278 15.37 -2.81 7.65
C TYR A 278 14.32 -2.56 8.74
N HIS A 279 14.56 -3.10 9.91
CA HIS A 279 13.89 -2.64 11.12
C HIS A 279 14.74 -1.51 11.70
N PRO A 280 14.26 -0.26 11.76
CA PRO A 280 14.98 0.79 12.42
C PRO A 280 15.16 0.34 13.87
N SER A 281 16.37 -0.13 14.19
CA SER A 281 16.71 -0.42 15.58
C SER A 281 16.64 0.93 16.29
N THR A 282 15.67 1.07 17.19
CA THR A 282 15.52 2.26 18.00
C THR A 282 16.86 2.49 18.69
N GLN A 283 17.62 3.48 18.22
CA GLN A 283 18.98 3.76 18.73
C GLN A 283 19.00 4.31 20.16
N TRP A 284 17.88 4.20 20.87
CA TRP A 284 17.76 4.60 22.28
C TRP A 284 18.86 3.97 23.16
N LYS A 285 19.25 2.71 22.87
CA LYS A 285 20.36 2.05 23.56
C LYS A 285 21.69 2.75 23.30
N SER A 286 21.94 3.17 22.06
CA SER A 286 23.17 3.90 21.72
C SER A 286 23.17 5.33 22.29
N ILE A 287 22.04 6.01 22.23
CA ILE A 287 21.85 7.36 22.78
C ILE A 287 22.02 7.32 24.31
N SER A 288 21.44 6.34 25.01
CA SER A 288 21.58 6.17 26.44
C SER A 288 23.03 5.83 26.82
N LEU A 289 23.74 5.03 26.04
CA LEU A 289 25.13 4.70 26.25
C LEU A 289 26.04 5.92 26.07
N ILE A 290 25.80 6.75 25.07
CA ILE A 290 26.49 8.02 24.85
C ILE A 290 26.21 8.98 26.01
N GLY A 291 24.96 9.06 26.46
CA GLY A 291 24.59 9.88 27.64
C GLY A 291 25.31 9.42 28.91
N ILE A 292 25.36 8.13 29.20
CA ILE A 292 26.08 7.57 30.33
C ILE A 292 27.59 7.85 30.21
N ALA A 293 28.16 7.63 29.02
CA ALA A 293 29.58 7.89 28.78
C ALA A 293 29.97 9.38 28.97
N ALA A 294 29.06 10.30 28.62
CA ALA A 294 29.26 11.73 28.79
C ALA A 294 29.13 12.15 30.28
N ILE A 295 28.22 11.53 31.03
CA ILE A 295 27.98 11.86 32.45
C ILE A 295 29.05 11.25 33.36
N THR A 296 29.59 10.07 33.03
CA THR A 296 30.56 9.36 33.86
C THR A 296 31.82 10.18 34.23
N PRO A 297 32.50 10.87 33.29
CA PRO A 297 33.67 11.68 33.64
C PRO A 297 33.30 12.90 34.50
N ILE A 298 32.12 13.50 34.30
CA ILE A 298 31.63 14.63 35.11
C ILE A 298 31.42 14.18 36.56
N LEU A 299 30.78 13.01 36.74
CA LEU A 299 30.61 12.44 38.07
C LEU A 299 31.96 12.08 38.73
N ALA A 300 32.91 11.50 37.99
CA ALA A 300 34.23 11.17 38.49
C ALA A 300 35.01 12.41 38.94
N ILE A 301 34.97 13.48 38.15
CA ILE A 301 35.62 14.74 38.49
C ILE A 301 34.94 15.41 39.70
N SER A 302 33.61 15.35 39.80
CA SER A 302 32.86 15.93 40.91
C SER A 302 33.13 15.22 42.24
N LEU A 303 33.42 13.91 42.23
CA LEU A 303 33.78 13.16 43.41
C LEU A 303 35.21 13.52 43.96
N ILE A 304 36.07 14.02 43.07
CA ILE A 304 37.48 14.35 43.42
C ILE A 304 37.63 15.84 43.75
N ASN A 305 36.81 16.73 43.20
CA ASN A 305 36.97 18.18 43.30
C ASN A 305 35.77 18.85 43.98
N GLN A 306 35.95 19.38 45.19
CA GLN A 306 34.91 20.04 45.98
C GLN A 306 34.31 21.28 45.29
N ASP A 307 35.07 21.99 44.47
CA ASP A 307 34.57 23.16 43.75
C ASP A 307 33.57 22.78 42.64
N MET A 308 33.74 21.60 42.01
CA MET A 308 32.78 21.05 41.07
C MET A 308 31.46 20.62 41.73
N VAL A 309 31.53 20.08 42.95
CA VAL A 309 30.33 19.77 43.76
C VAL A 309 29.51 21.04 44.00
N ARG A 310 30.12 22.12 44.41
CA ARG A 310 29.45 23.41 44.62
C ARG A 310 28.83 23.97 43.32
N LEU A 311 29.52 23.82 42.22
CA LEU A 311 29.02 24.27 40.89
C LEU A 311 27.79 23.49 40.46
N LEU A 312 27.78 22.18 40.65
CA LEU A 312 26.62 21.33 40.39
C LEU A 312 25.43 21.65 41.31
N GLU A 313 25.68 21.95 42.60
CA GLU A 313 24.62 22.39 43.52
C GLU A 313 24.04 23.74 43.11
N MET A 314 24.84 24.70 42.65
CA MET A 314 24.33 25.96 42.12
C MET A 314 23.51 25.78 40.83
N MET A 315 23.97 24.93 39.94
CA MET A 315 23.17 24.61 38.73
C MET A 315 21.85 23.94 39.08
N TRP A 316 21.83 23.01 40.02
CA TRP A 316 20.59 22.37 40.50
C TRP A 316 19.62 23.38 41.14
N LEU A 317 20.10 24.33 41.93
CA LEU A 317 19.30 25.41 42.52
C LEU A 317 18.72 26.32 41.44
N ASN A 318 19.47 26.67 40.41
CA ASN A 318 19.00 27.47 39.28
C ASN A 318 17.89 26.74 38.45
N ILE A 319 18.07 25.44 38.20
CA ILE A 319 17.04 24.62 37.51
C ILE A 319 15.78 24.55 38.38
N LYS A 320 15.91 24.36 39.69
CA LYS A 320 14.75 24.29 40.58
C LYS A 320 13.98 25.62 40.63
N MET A 321 14.67 26.78 40.53
CA MET A 321 14.03 28.09 40.46
C MET A 321 13.33 28.37 39.11
N LEU A 322 13.66 27.65 38.03
CA LEU A 322 13.01 27.76 36.73
C LEU A 322 11.67 26.98 36.66
N PHE A 323 11.48 26.04 37.58
CA PHE A 323 10.26 25.20 37.63
C PHE A 323 9.39 25.48 38.89
N THR A 324 9.71 26.50 39.67
CA THR A 324 8.88 27.04 40.74
C THR A 324 8.38 28.43 40.39
#